data_6c3ce5298037ebad12dde83f764e30a7
#
_entry.id   6c3ce5298037ebad12dde83f764e30a7
#
_cell.length_a   1.000
_cell.length_b   1.000
_cell.length_c   1.000
_cell.angle_alpha   90.00
_cell.angle_beta   90.00
_cell.angle_gamma   90.00
#
_symmetry.space_group_name_H-M   'P 1'
#
loop_
_entity.id
_entity.type
_entity.pdbx_description
1 polymer ?
#
loop_
_entity_poly.entity_id
_entity_poly.type
_entity_poly.pdbx_seq_one_letter_code
_entity_poly.pdbx_strand_id
1 'polypeptide(L)'
;MSDRDGDAAATPVDVTGSGDDRALGETVTAARPVHPYVHVVIVAVLGAVAVFAWLWVYEEVNRLLWENAFVTANPWMFPVICLPFSLLVGLLVKYRHAPTMLGESMLDSLSGDVSAIKWRTLPLNVVAAWASLFSGAVIGPEGGIGGIASKIAALYGEKVGIPIELRSMLVFSTISSAYNGLVASPLFSGVLGAELPTDPKVKARTMPASLVGGAIGYLVFFAAGSSGLQNYLHLSPDQPYKPVDVLLVVVFGLLGLVLALVTGALFRAASAVFGRFEGREVERALLAGVIFSAVGVVAPILLFSGETQIQAVVGNPAAYGPAVLIGMALVKLALLAVAFKSGFLGGPTFPAIFAAVCVALALNLLFPGIRIDVLIGGIMAGSLFVLFKAPLMVILLTAVMLQAGPELTALIVLAVTAVMITLPYILAVVAGRQAARPA
;
A
#
# COMPACT_ATOMS: atom_id res chain seq x y z
N MET A 1 35.37 -40.20 54.93
CA MET A 1 35.08 -41.62 55.22
C MET A 1 34.58 -42.19 53.90
N SER A 2 35.50 -42.80 53.31
CA SER A 2 35.62 -44.20 52.81
C SER A 2 34.88 -44.41 51.51
N ASP A 3 35.53 -44.38 50.38
CA ASP A 3 36.32 -45.45 49.69
C ASP A 3 35.47 -46.53 49.03
N ARG A 4 35.59 -46.71 47.71
CA ARG A 4 36.20 -47.74 46.90
C ARG A 4 35.62 -47.87 45.54
N ASP A 5 36.39 -47.60 44.53
CA ASP A 5 37.03 -48.45 43.51
C ASP A 5 36.21 -49.61 42.94
N GLY A 6 36.21 -49.68 41.60
CA GLY A 6 35.71 -50.81 40.78
C GLY A 6 36.04 -50.66 39.32
N ASP A 7 37.30 -50.84 38.97
CA ASP A 7 37.83 -51.03 37.63
C ASP A 7 37.27 -52.31 36.98
N ALA A 8 36.80 -52.24 35.72
CA ALA A 8 36.63 -53.45 34.89
C ALA A 8 36.91 -53.13 33.42
N ALA A 9 38.11 -53.56 33.01
CA ALA A 9 38.59 -53.62 31.64
C ALA A 9 37.70 -54.54 30.77
N ALA A 10 37.30 -54.09 29.57
CA ALA A 10 36.75 -54.93 28.54
C ALA A 10 37.66 -54.95 27.30
N THR A 11 38.09 -56.19 26.99
CA THR A 11 38.94 -56.62 25.87
C THR A 11 38.38 -56.27 24.49
N PRO A 12 39.25 -56.05 23.48
CA PRO A 12 38.81 -55.86 22.10
C PRO A 12 38.47 -57.17 21.41
N VAL A 13 37.32 -57.23 20.75
CA VAL A 13 36.94 -58.32 19.83
C VAL A 13 37.40 -57.93 18.42
N ASP A 14 38.39 -58.73 17.93
CA ASP A 14 38.83 -58.71 16.54
C ASP A 14 37.82 -59.48 15.67
N VAL A 15 37.27 -58.86 14.64
CA VAL A 15 36.47 -59.52 13.60
C VAL A 15 36.99 -59.09 12.23
N THR A 16 37.94 -59.82 11.76
CA THR A 16 38.34 -59.89 10.35
C THR A 16 37.21 -60.55 9.55
N GLY A 17 36.50 -59.80 8.75
CA GLY A 17 35.51 -60.27 7.77
C GLY A 17 35.75 -59.59 6.44
N SER A 18 36.43 -60.28 5.55
CA SER A 18 36.56 -59.92 4.13
C SER A 18 35.19 -59.98 3.44
N GLY A 19 34.79 -58.88 2.87
CA GLY A 19 33.59 -58.79 2.01
C GLY A 19 33.77 -57.66 1.03
N ASP A 20 34.04 -58.03 -0.20
CA ASP A 20 34.19 -57.19 -1.37
C ASP A 20 32.82 -56.58 -1.75
N ASP A 21 32.53 -55.37 -1.30
CA ASP A 21 31.39 -54.60 -1.77
C ASP A 21 31.90 -53.27 -2.34
N ARG A 22 32.17 -53.31 -3.67
CA ARG A 22 32.24 -52.11 -4.49
C ARG A 22 30.87 -51.49 -4.56
N ALA A 23 30.45 -50.82 -3.49
CA ALA A 23 29.35 -49.88 -3.53
C ALA A 23 29.77 -48.68 -4.39
N LEU A 24 29.18 -48.60 -5.56
CA LEU A 24 29.19 -47.45 -6.44
C LEU A 24 28.72 -46.24 -5.61
N GLY A 25 29.70 -45.49 -5.09
CA GLY A 25 29.42 -44.18 -4.51
C GLY A 25 28.93 -43.27 -5.61
N GLU A 26 27.62 -43.21 -5.83
CA GLU A 26 27.00 -42.04 -6.45
C GLU A 26 27.35 -40.85 -5.57
N THR A 27 28.42 -40.14 -5.93
CA THR A 27 28.63 -38.78 -5.46
C THR A 27 27.49 -37.94 -6.01
N VAL A 28 26.37 -37.91 -5.27
CA VAL A 28 25.39 -36.86 -5.40
C VAL A 28 26.16 -35.58 -5.09
N THR A 29 26.62 -34.91 -6.13
CA THR A 29 27.19 -33.58 -6.05
C THR A 29 26.08 -32.71 -5.49
N ALA A 30 26.08 -32.51 -4.16
CA ALA A 30 25.19 -31.56 -3.50
C ALA A 30 25.41 -30.22 -4.18
N ALA A 31 24.45 -29.82 -4.99
CA ALA A 31 24.48 -28.54 -5.68
C ALA A 31 24.77 -27.48 -4.63
N ARG A 32 25.82 -26.68 -4.83
CA ARG A 32 26.21 -25.63 -3.88
C ARG A 32 24.96 -24.79 -3.61
N PRO A 33 24.59 -24.55 -2.35
CA PRO A 33 23.40 -23.76 -2.03
C PRO A 33 23.54 -22.40 -2.69
N VAL A 34 22.60 -22.07 -3.58
CA VAL A 34 22.56 -20.78 -4.27
C VAL A 34 22.42 -19.69 -3.20
N HIS A 35 23.22 -18.63 -3.32
CA HIS A 35 23.19 -17.55 -2.35
C HIS A 35 21.77 -16.92 -2.27
N PRO A 36 21.19 -16.69 -1.08
CA PRO A 36 19.79 -16.22 -0.93
C PRO A 36 19.43 -14.99 -1.77
N TYR A 37 20.37 -14.08 -1.98
CA TYR A 37 20.14 -12.87 -2.78
C TYR A 37 19.95 -13.13 -4.27
N VAL A 38 20.38 -14.27 -4.82
CA VAL A 38 20.04 -14.65 -6.19
C VAL A 38 18.53 -14.89 -6.30
N HIS A 39 17.94 -15.56 -5.31
CA HIS A 39 16.49 -15.75 -5.25
C HIS A 39 15.73 -14.43 -5.04
N VAL A 40 16.27 -13.52 -4.22
CA VAL A 40 15.73 -12.15 -4.02
C VAL A 40 15.67 -11.40 -5.34
N VAL A 41 16.74 -11.44 -6.15
CA VAL A 41 16.78 -10.80 -7.49
C VAL A 41 15.76 -11.42 -8.44
N ILE A 42 15.75 -12.76 -8.54
CA ILE A 42 14.83 -13.46 -9.46
C ILE A 42 13.38 -13.13 -9.13
N VAL A 43 13.00 -13.23 -7.85
CA VAL A 43 11.61 -12.99 -7.44
C VAL A 43 11.21 -11.52 -7.57
N ALA A 44 12.15 -10.58 -7.37
CA ALA A 44 11.92 -9.16 -7.61
C ALA A 44 11.59 -8.87 -9.09
N VAL A 45 12.35 -9.47 -10.02
CA VAL A 45 12.07 -9.35 -11.46
C VAL A 45 10.70 -9.95 -11.80
N LEU A 46 10.42 -11.17 -11.32
CA LEU A 46 9.14 -11.85 -11.57
C LEU A 46 7.96 -11.04 -11.04
N GLY A 47 8.09 -10.47 -9.84
CA GLY A 47 7.07 -9.63 -9.23
C GLY A 47 6.84 -8.33 -9.99
N ALA A 48 7.92 -7.62 -10.39
CA ALA A 48 7.82 -6.40 -11.16
C ALA A 48 7.15 -6.64 -12.53
N VAL A 49 7.58 -7.66 -13.27
CA VAL A 49 7.01 -8.00 -14.57
C VAL A 49 5.53 -8.39 -14.46
N ALA A 50 5.18 -9.21 -13.47
CA ALA A 50 3.80 -9.63 -13.28
C ALA A 50 2.88 -8.45 -12.88
N VAL A 51 3.35 -7.56 -12.00
CA VAL A 51 2.58 -6.38 -11.60
C VAL A 51 2.53 -5.36 -12.73
N PHE A 52 3.60 -5.18 -13.50
CA PHE A 52 3.57 -4.35 -14.70
C PHE A 52 2.50 -4.84 -15.71
N ALA A 53 2.47 -6.13 -15.99
CA ALA A 53 1.46 -6.72 -16.87
C ALA A 53 0.04 -6.55 -16.30
N TRP A 54 -0.14 -6.71 -14.99
CA TRP A 54 -1.42 -6.53 -14.32
C TRP A 54 -1.90 -5.07 -14.38
N LEU A 55 -1.01 -4.10 -14.14
CA LEU A 55 -1.29 -2.66 -14.25
C LEU A 55 -1.60 -2.27 -15.70
N TRP A 56 -0.84 -2.78 -16.66
CA TRP A 56 -1.08 -2.51 -18.07
C TRP A 56 -2.48 -2.96 -18.50
N VAL A 57 -2.90 -4.17 -18.09
CA VAL A 57 -4.28 -4.65 -18.35
C VAL A 57 -5.30 -3.76 -17.64
N TYR A 58 -5.03 -3.35 -16.41
CA TYR A 58 -5.90 -2.44 -15.68
C TYR A 58 -6.08 -1.10 -16.40
N GLU A 59 -5.01 -0.47 -16.83
CA GLU A 59 -5.03 0.83 -17.53
C GLU A 59 -5.78 0.73 -18.87
N GLU A 60 -5.50 -0.30 -19.68
CA GLU A 60 -6.16 -0.50 -20.97
C GLU A 60 -7.68 -0.74 -20.80
N VAL A 61 -8.07 -1.60 -19.89
CA VAL A 61 -9.50 -1.88 -19.64
C VAL A 61 -10.17 -0.66 -19.01
N ASN A 62 -9.51 0.04 -18.09
CA ASN A 62 -10.04 1.26 -17.50
C ASN A 62 -10.29 2.35 -18.57
N ARG A 63 -9.35 2.53 -19.48
CA ARG A 63 -9.48 3.45 -20.63
C ARG A 63 -10.68 3.09 -21.51
N LEU A 64 -10.83 1.80 -21.86
CA LEU A 64 -11.95 1.32 -22.67
C LEU A 64 -13.31 1.50 -21.96
N LEU A 65 -13.37 1.28 -20.66
CA LEU A 65 -14.61 1.37 -19.88
C LEU A 65 -15.01 2.82 -19.57
N TRP A 66 -14.05 3.69 -19.23
CA TRP A 66 -14.33 4.96 -18.57
C TRP A 66 -13.94 6.20 -19.39
N GLU A 67 -12.93 6.10 -20.26
CA GLU A 67 -12.40 7.26 -21.00
C GLU A 67 -12.91 7.35 -22.43
N ASN A 68 -13.87 6.52 -22.82
CA ASN A 68 -14.45 6.60 -24.16
C ASN A 68 -15.50 7.71 -24.25
N ALA A 69 -15.63 8.30 -25.46
CA ALA A 69 -16.51 9.42 -25.71
C ALA A 69 -17.99 9.13 -25.41
N PHE A 70 -18.44 7.87 -25.53
CA PHE A 70 -19.81 7.49 -25.24
C PHE A 70 -20.12 7.56 -23.74
N VAL A 71 -19.23 7.04 -22.88
CA VAL A 71 -19.41 7.07 -21.43
C VAL A 71 -19.30 8.50 -20.88
N THR A 72 -18.33 9.28 -21.39
CA THR A 72 -18.16 10.68 -20.95
C THR A 72 -19.34 11.58 -21.36
N ALA A 73 -19.97 11.30 -22.49
CA ALA A 73 -21.15 12.03 -22.96
C ALA A 73 -22.48 11.58 -22.30
N ASN A 74 -22.50 10.41 -21.64
CA ASN A 74 -23.72 9.80 -21.12
C ASN A 74 -23.59 9.43 -19.65
N PRO A 75 -23.91 10.33 -18.71
CA PRO A 75 -23.77 10.06 -17.25
C PRO A 75 -24.54 8.83 -16.76
N TRP A 76 -25.62 8.42 -17.44
CA TRP A 76 -26.37 7.20 -17.13
C TRP A 76 -25.57 5.90 -17.30
N MET A 77 -24.41 5.96 -17.96
CA MET A 77 -23.49 4.82 -18.06
C MET A 77 -22.80 4.48 -16.74
N PHE A 78 -22.66 5.43 -15.80
CA PHE A 78 -22.04 5.16 -14.52
C PHE A 78 -22.71 4.00 -13.76
N PRO A 79 -24.04 3.97 -13.56
CA PRO A 79 -24.71 2.81 -12.99
C PRO A 79 -24.49 1.52 -13.79
N VAL A 80 -24.49 1.59 -15.13
CA VAL A 80 -24.31 0.41 -15.99
C VAL A 80 -22.94 -0.23 -15.82
N ILE A 81 -21.91 0.53 -15.46
CA ILE A 81 -20.58 0.01 -15.21
C ILE A 81 -20.38 -0.29 -13.72
N CYS A 82 -20.71 0.63 -12.82
CA CYS A 82 -20.46 0.46 -11.38
C CYS A 82 -21.20 -0.75 -10.80
N LEU A 83 -22.48 -0.95 -11.15
CA LEU A 83 -23.31 -1.98 -10.50
C LEU A 83 -22.88 -3.42 -10.84
N PRO A 84 -22.57 -3.79 -12.11
CA PRO A 84 -22.10 -5.12 -12.43
C PRO A 84 -20.77 -5.47 -11.75
N PHE A 85 -19.81 -4.53 -11.73
CA PHE A 85 -18.53 -4.77 -11.04
C PHE A 85 -18.71 -4.83 -9.52
N SER A 86 -19.56 -4.01 -8.92
CA SER A 86 -19.91 -4.09 -7.51
C SER A 86 -20.61 -5.41 -7.16
N LEU A 87 -21.51 -5.87 -8.01
CA LEU A 87 -22.13 -7.19 -7.89
C LEU A 87 -21.06 -8.29 -7.93
N LEU A 88 -20.13 -8.22 -8.88
CA LEU A 88 -19.04 -9.19 -8.98
C LEU A 88 -18.17 -9.19 -7.73
N VAL A 89 -17.81 -8.04 -7.17
CA VAL A 89 -17.10 -7.93 -5.89
C VAL A 89 -17.88 -8.66 -4.78
N GLY A 90 -19.16 -8.36 -4.62
CA GLY A 90 -20.01 -8.98 -3.61
C GLY A 90 -20.10 -10.52 -3.76
N LEU A 91 -20.22 -11.03 -4.99
CA LEU A 91 -20.23 -12.47 -5.29
C LEU A 91 -18.88 -13.12 -4.99
N LEU A 92 -17.76 -12.47 -5.36
CA LEU A 92 -16.42 -12.99 -5.08
C LEU A 92 -16.14 -13.05 -3.57
N VAL A 93 -16.55 -12.05 -2.81
CA VAL A 93 -16.41 -12.03 -1.35
C VAL A 93 -17.28 -13.14 -0.73
N LYS A 94 -18.55 -13.21 -1.10
CA LYS A 94 -19.52 -14.16 -0.52
C LYS A 94 -19.18 -15.63 -0.81
N TYR A 95 -18.90 -15.97 -2.07
CA TYR A 95 -18.79 -17.36 -2.50
C TYR A 95 -17.35 -17.86 -2.63
N ARG A 96 -16.41 -16.98 -2.79
CA ARG A 96 -14.98 -17.33 -2.98
C ARG A 96 -14.09 -16.84 -1.87
N HIS A 97 -14.64 -16.13 -0.87
CA HIS A 97 -13.88 -15.51 0.24
C HIS A 97 -12.71 -14.67 -0.31
N ALA A 98 -13.02 -13.83 -1.31
CA ALA A 98 -12.03 -12.95 -1.90
C ALA A 98 -11.47 -11.98 -0.86
N PRO A 99 -10.18 -11.62 -0.94
CA PRO A 99 -9.58 -10.65 -0.04
C PRO A 99 -10.26 -9.29 -0.18
N THR A 100 -10.35 -8.55 0.91
CA THR A 100 -10.97 -7.22 0.99
C THR A 100 -9.98 -6.21 1.56
N MET A 101 -10.26 -4.93 1.44
CA MET A 101 -9.40 -3.84 1.92
C MET A 101 -7.99 -3.92 1.29
N LEU A 102 -6.93 -3.89 2.09
CA LEU A 102 -5.55 -4.07 1.64
C LEU A 102 -5.19 -5.52 1.28
N GLY A 103 -6.10 -6.47 1.56
CA GLY A 103 -5.86 -7.89 1.39
C GLY A 103 -5.11 -8.53 2.56
N GLU A 104 -5.58 -9.71 2.96
CA GLU A 104 -4.98 -10.47 4.09
C GLU A 104 -3.49 -10.74 3.86
N SER A 105 -3.11 -11.17 2.65
CA SER A 105 -1.71 -11.49 2.33
C SER A 105 -0.76 -10.30 2.48
N MET A 106 -1.22 -9.08 2.24
CA MET A 106 -0.43 -7.89 2.51
C MET A 106 -0.34 -7.61 4.00
N LEU A 107 -1.45 -7.75 4.74
CA LEU A 107 -1.47 -7.58 6.20
C LEU A 107 -0.59 -8.62 6.90
N ASP A 108 -0.63 -9.90 6.46
CA ASP A 108 0.24 -10.96 6.95
C ASP A 108 1.71 -10.65 6.67
N SER A 109 2.02 -10.11 5.49
CA SER A 109 3.38 -9.64 5.16
C SER A 109 3.86 -8.56 6.13
N LEU A 110 2.99 -7.58 6.44
CA LEU A 110 3.30 -6.48 7.36
C LEU A 110 3.51 -6.97 8.80
N SER A 111 2.80 -8.02 9.22
CA SER A 111 3.00 -8.64 10.55
C SER A 111 4.28 -9.50 10.62
N GLY A 112 4.88 -9.84 9.48
CA GLY A 112 6.03 -10.72 9.37
C GLY A 112 5.69 -12.21 9.28
N ASP A 113 4.42 -12.58 9.37
CA ASP A 113 3.95 -13.97 9.21
C ASP A 113 3.72 -14.31 7.75
N VAL A 114 4.81 -14.58 7.04
CA VAL A 114 4.75 -14.97 5.62
C VAL A 114 4.26 -16.42 5.40
N SER A 115 4.11 -17.20 6.46
CA SER A 115 3.62 -18.59 6.39
C SER A 115 2.11 -18.65 6.08
N ALA A 116 1.37 -17.62 6.44
CA ALA A 116 -0.07 -17.51 6.19
C ALA A 116 -0.41 -17.20 4.71
N ILE A 117 0.57 -16.77 3.90
CA ILE A 117 0.34 -16.35 2.51
C ILE A 117 0.03 -17.54 1.61
N LYS A 118 -1.23 -17.66 1.20
CA LYS A 118 -1.73 -18.72 0.31
C LYS A 118 -1.61 -18.29 -1.16
N TRP A 119 -0.54 -18.68 -1.86
CA TRP A 119 -0.33 -18.31 -3.26
C TRP A 119 -1.42 -18.83 -4.22
N ARG A 120 -2.09 -19.96 -3.88
CA ARG A 120 -3.17 -20.53 -4.70
C ARG A 120 -4.37 -19.60 -4.87
N THR A 121 -4.51 -18.58 -4.01
CA THR A 121 -5.53 -17.55 -4.15
C THR A 121 -5.11 -16.38 -5.05
N LEU A 122 -3.95 -16.45 -5.71
CA LEU A 122 -3.46 -15.40 -6.63
C LEU A 122 -4.47 -15.05 -7.74
N PRO A 123 -5.06 -16.00 -8.49
CA PRO A 123 -6.05 -15.66 -9.51
C PRO A 123 -7.27 -14.92 -8.95
N LEU A 124 -7.72 -15.34 -7.77
CA LEU A 124 -8.84 -14.69 -7.08
C LEU A 124 -8.48 -13.25 -6.67
N ASN A 125 -7.26 -13.04 -6.18
CA ASN A 125 -6.79 -11.70 -5.82
C ASN A 125 -6.74 -10.76 -7.04
N VAL A 126 -6.25 -11.25 -8.17
CA VAL A 126 -6.19 -10.51 -9.44
C VAL A 126 -7.58 -10.07 -9.88
N VAL A 127 -8.54 -11.00 -9.93
CA VAL A 127 -9.90 -10.72 -10.39
C VAL A 127 -10.65 -9.81 -9.40
N ALA A 128 -10.50 -10.02 -8.09
CA ALA A 128 -11.12 -9.19 -7.07
C ALA A 128 -10.59 -7.75 -7.09
N ALA A 129 -9.28 -7.57 -7.30
CA ALA A 129 -8.67 -6.24 -7.43
C ALA A 129 -9.18 -5.51 -8.68
N TRP A 130 -9.20 -6.17 -9.85
CA TRP A 130 -9.75 -5.57 -11.07
C TRP A 130 -11.24 -5.24 -10.93
N ALA A 131 -12.05 -6.16 -10.40
CA ALA A 131 -13.48 -5.91 -10.19
C ALA A 131 -13.69 -4.69 -9.27
N SER A 132 -12.88 -4.56 -8.22
CA SER A 132 -12.94 -3.42 -7.31
C SER A 132 -12.54 -2.11 -7.99
N LEU A 133 -11.46 -2.09 -8.75
CA LEU A 133 -10.96 -0.89 -9.44
C LEU A 133 -11.89 -0.47 -10.58
N PHE A 134 -12.39 -1.41 -11.38
CA PHE A 134 -13.30 -1.11 -12.50
C PHE A 134 -14.69 -0.64 -12.04
N SER A 135 -15.08 -0.89 -10.81
CA SER A 135 -16.38 -0.44 -10.27
C SER A 135 -16.49 1.07 -10.05
N GLY A 136 -15.42 1.85 -10.26
CA GLY A 136 -15.34 3.25 -9.89
C GLY A 136 -15.16 3.50 -8.40
N ALA A 137 -14.89 2.47 -7.61
CA ALA A 137 -14.63 2.59 -6.17
C ALA A 137 -13.45 3.50 -5.89
N VAL A 138 -13.54 4.25 -4.78
CA VAL A 138 -12.53 5.22 -4.37
C VAL A 138 -11.43 4.52 -3.58
N ILE A 139 -10.60 3.77 -4.30
CA ILE A 139 -9.46 2.99 -3.80
C ILE A 139 -8.32 3.01 -4.80
N GLY A 140 -7.10 2.86 -4.33
CA GLY A 140 -5.92 2.71 -5.18
C GLY A 140 -5.56 1.24 -5.46
N PRO A 141 -4.68 0.98 -6.42
CA PRO A 141 -4.29 -0.38 -6.81
C PRO A 141 -3.36 -1.09 -5.80
N GLU A 142 -2.95 -0.43 -4.70
CA GLU A 142 -1.96 -0.91 -3.73
C GLU A 142 -2.30 -2.28 -3.15
N GLY A 143 -3.58 -2.52 -2.81
CA GLY A 143 -4.04 -3.81 -2.28
C GLY A 143 -3.89 -4.95 -3.30
N GLY A 144 -4.16 -4.68 -4.58
CA GLY A 144 -3.92 -5.60 -5.68
C GLY A 144 -2.45 -5.92 -5.87
N ILE A 145 -1.63 -4.87 -5.97
CA ILE A 145 -0.17 -4.97 -6.17
C ILE A 145 0.48 -5.75 -5.03
N GLY A 146 0.22 -5.37 -3.78
CA GLY A 146 0.79 -6.04 -2.61
C GLY A 146 0.36 -7.50 -2.52
N GLY A 147 -0.91 -7.78 -2.81
CA GLY A 147 -1.45 -9.15 -2.83
C GLY A 147 -0.86 -10.02 -3.94
N ILE A 148 -0.65 -9.49 -5.13
CA ILE A 148 -0.02 -10.21 -6.25
C ILE A 148 1.46 -10.47 -5.94
N ALA A 149 2.20 -9.44 -5.54
CA ALA A 149 3.62 -9.53 -5.24
C ALA A 149 3.91 -10.56 -4.13
N SER A 150 3.19 -10.49 -3.01
CA SER A 150 3.37 -11.41 -1.89
C SER A 150 3.08 -12.86 -2.26
N LYS A 151 2.04 -13.10 -3.08
CA LYS A 151 1.68 -14.46 -3.53
C LYS A 151 2.66 -15.03 -4.56
N ILE A 152 3.24 -14.21 -5.43
CA ILE A 152 4.33 -14.62 -6.34
C ILE A 152 5.55 -15.04 -5.53
N ALA A 153 5.94 -14.24 -4.52
CA ALA A 153 7.04 -14.60 -3.63
C ALA A 153 6.80 -15.91 -2.88
N ALA A 154 5.58 -16.11 -2.37
CA ALA A 154 5.20 -17.34 -1.68
C ALA A 154 5.22 -18.55 -2.63
N LEU A 155 4.69 -18.41 -3.85
CA LEU A 155 4.74 -19.44 -4.88
C LEU A 155 6.18 -19.83 -5.22
N TYR A 156 7.03 -18.84 -5.48
CA TYR A 156 8.43 -19.06 -5.81
C TYR A 156 9.15 -19.76 -4.63
N GLY A 157 8.97 -19.24 -3.41
CA GLY A 157 9.61 -19.80 -2.21
C GLY A 157 9.19 -21.24 -1.91
N GLU A 158 7.92 -21.60 -2.18
CA GLU A 158 7.44 -22.99 -2.03
C GLU A 158 7.99 -23.90 -3.12
N LYS A 159 7.95 -23.47 -4.39
CA LYS A 159 8.40 -24.29 -5.54
C LYS A 159 9.91 -24.54 -5.56
N VAL A 160 10.70 -23.58 -5.11
CA VAL A 160 12.17 -23.68 -5.04
C VAL A 160 12.64 -24.31 -3.73
N GLY A 161 11.73 -24.48 -2.74
CA GLY A 161 12.07 -25.07 -1.45
C GLY A 161 12.87 -24.11 -0.53
N ILE A 162 12.61 -22.81 -0.63
CA ILE A 162 13.31 -21.82 0.22
C ILE A 162 12.86 -21.99 1.68
N PRO A 163 13.80 -22.07 2.66
CA PRO A 163 13.49 -22.13 4.07
C PRO A 163 12.55 -21.01 4.52
N ILE A 164 11.62 -21.31 5.43
CA ILE A 164 10.57 -20.38 5.86
C ILE A 164 11.16 -19.09 6.45
N GLU A 165 12.31 -19.19 7.12
CA GLU A 165 13.01 -18.06 7.75
C GLU A 165 13.52 -17.03 6.73
N LEU A 166 13.74 -17.45 5.48
CA LEU A 166 14.21 -16.58 4.39
C LEU A 166 13.08 -16.07 3.50
N ARG A 167 11.86 -16.60 3.62
CA ARG A 167 10.74 -16.22 2.75
C ARG A 167 10.31 -14.76 2.93
N SER A 168 10.49 -14.19 4.12
CA SER A 168 10.22 -12.76 4.35
C SER A 168 11.09 -11.86 3.45
N MET A 169 12.36 -12.22 3.20
CA MET A 169 13.23 -11.50 2.26
C MET A 169 12.63 -11.49 0.84
N LEU A 170 12.12 -12.64 0.39
CA LEU A 170 11.50 -12.78 -0.93
C LEU A 170 10.24 -11.90 -1.02
N VAL A 171 9.37 -11.99 -0.02
CA VAL A 171 8.10 -11.24 0.01
C VAL A 171 8.34 -9.74 -0.01
N PHE A 172 9.21 -9.23 0.87
CA PHE A 172 9.48 -7.79 0.92
C PHE A 172 10.25 -7.28 -0.30
N SER A 173 11.17 -8.07 -0.86
CA SER A 173 11.83 -7.73 -2.12
C SER A 173 10.83 -7.63 -3.27
N THR A 174 9.90 -8.58 -3.35
CA THR A 174 8.88 -8.59 -4.43
C THR A 174 7.88 -7.45 -4.28
N ILE A 175 7.42 -7.17 -3.04
CA ILE A 175 6.54 -6.02 -2.77
C ILE A 175 7.26 -4.72 -3.14
N SER A 176 8.49 -4.51 -2.67
CA SER A 176 9.28 -3.32 -2.98
C SER A 176 9.53 -3.16 -4.46
N SER A 177 9.79 -4.25 -5.17
CA SER A 177 9.92 -4.24 -6.63
C SER A 177 8.62 -3.80 -7.31
N ALA A 178 7.50 -4.40 -6.93
CA ALA A 178 6.19 -4.16 -7.51
C ALA A 178 5.66 -2.74 -7.28
N TYR A 179 5.94 -2.15 -6.12
CA TYR A 179 5.50 -0.79 -5.78
C TYR A 179 6.14 0.32 -6.62
N ASN A 180 7.22 0.03 -7.37
CA ASN A 180 7.72 0.95 -8.38
C ASN A 180 6.74 1.20 -9.53
N GLY A 181 5.74 0.35 -9.72
CA GLY A 181 4.63 0.61 -10.62
C GLY A 181 3.73 1.76 -10.18
N LEU A 182 3.71 2.08 -8.88
CA LEU A 182 2.97 3.22 -8.34
C LEU A 182 3.84 4.46 -8.22
N VAL A 183 5.01 4.27 -7.60
CA VAL A 183 5.95 5.36 -7.30
C VAL A 183 7.29 4.92 -7.82
N ALA A 184 7.73 5.49 -8.92
CA ALA A 184 9.03 5.18 -9.52
C ALA A 184 10.17 5.74 -8.66
N SER A 185 10.33 5.17 -7.47
CA SER A 185 11.34 5.55 -6.49
C SER A 185 11.91 4.30 -5.80
N PRO A 186 13.16 3.92 -6.12
CA PRO A 186 13.79 2.76 -5.50
C PRO A 186 14.01 2.94 -3.99
N LEU A 187 14.18 4.19 -3.52
CA LEU A 187 14.33 4.47 -2.09
C LEU A 187 13.00 4.34 -1.35
N PHE A 188 11.91 4.91 -1.88
CA PHE A 188 10.58 4.77 -1.27
C PHE A 188 10.19 3.30 -1.12
N SER A 189 10.26 2.55 -2.20
CA SER A 189 9.91 1.13 -2.17
C SER A 189 10.91 0.30 -1.37
N GLY A 190 12.19 0.66 -1.37
CA GLY A 190 13.25 -0.02 -0.64
C GLY A 190 13.14 0.06 0.88
N VAL A 191 12.56 1.13 1.44
CA VAL A 191 12.39 1.26 2.91
C VAL A 191 11.21 0.46 3.47
N LEU A 192 10.36 -0.12 2.64
CA LEU A 192 9.20 -0.92 3.09
C LEU A 192 9.63 -2.06 4.03
N GLY A 193 10.70 -2.77 3.69
CA GLY A 193 11.25 -3.85 4.51
C GLY A 193 11.92 -3.39 5.82
N ALA A 194 12.20 -2.11 5.96
CA ALA A 194 12.77 -1.53 7.17
C ALA A 194 11.70 -1.01 8.14
N GLU A 195 10.58 -0.51 7.64
CA GLU A 195 9.58 0.17 8.46
C GLU A 195 8.33 -0.67 8.73
N LEU A 196 7.87 -1.45 7.75
CA LEU A 196 6.61 -2.16 7.87
C LEU A 196 6.65 -3.39 8.79
N PRO A 197 7.69 -4.27 8.80
CA PRO A 197 7.72 -5.38 9.74
C PRO A 197 7.79 -4.91 11.17
N THR A 198 7.11 -5.60 12.07
CA THR A 198 7.12 -5.26 13.51
C THR A 198 8.29 -5.88 14.26
N ASP A 199 8.73 -7.09 13.87
CA ASP A 199 9.86 -7.79 14.50
C ASP A 199 11.22 -7.22 14.03
N PRO A 200 12.10 -6.77 14.96
CA PRO A 200 13.43 -6.27 14.62
C PRO A 200 14.32 -7.29 13.86
N LYS A 201 14.18 -8.58 14.13
CA LYS A 201 14.94 -9.64 13.44
C LYS A 201 14.48 -9.78 11.98
N VAL A 202 13.19 -9.63 11.73
CA VAL A 202 12.63 -9.62 10.38
C VAL A 202 13.11 -8.36 9.67
N LYS A 203 13.03 -7.17 10.28
CA LYS A 203 13.52 -5.90 9.71
C LYS A 203 14.97 -5.99 9.22
N ALA A 204 15.88 -6.55 10.04
CA ALA A 204 17.29 -6.66 9.71
C ALA A 204 17.55 -7.49 8.45
N ARG A 205 16.68 -8.47 8.15
CA ARG A 205 16.78 -9.32 6.95
C ARG A 205 16.05 -8.73 5.75
N THR A 206 14.89 -8.13 5.98
CA THR A 206 14.02 -7.63 4.91
C THR A 206 14.47 -6.28 4.35
N MET A 207 15.10 -5.43 5.16
CA MET A 207 15.60 -4.13 4.71
C MET A 207 16.56 -4.23 3.49
N PRO A 208 17.68 -4.99 3.54
CA PRO A 208 18.55 -5.07 2.38
C PRO A 208 17.89 -5.78 1.19
N ALA A 209 17.02 -6.77 1.44
CA ALA A 209 16.26 -7.43 0.38
C ALA A 209 15.29 -6.47 -0.31
N SER A 210 14.62 -5.58 0.45
CA SER A 210 13.74 -4.54 -0.08
C SER A 210 14.49 -3.49 -0.89
N LEU A 211 15.68 -3.08 -0.47
CA LEU A 211 16.53 -2.16 -1.24
C LEU A 211 16.90 -2.75 -2.60
N VAL A 212 17.31 -4.04 -2.62
CA VAL A 212 17.58 -4.76 -3.87
C VAL A 212 16.30 -4.85 -4.72
N GLY A 213 15.17 -5.23 -4.12
CA GLY A 213 13.88 -5.29 -4.79
C GLY A 213 13.45 -3.95 -5.36
N GLY A 214 13.57 -2.88 -4.58
CA GLY A 214 13.27 -1.51 -5.01
C GLY A 214 14.10 -1.08 -6.22
N ALA A 215 15.40 -1.33 -6.19
CA ALA A 215 16.29 -1.01 -7.32
C ALA A 215 15.93 -1.81 -8.58
N ILE A 216 15.69 -3.11 -8.44
CA ILE A 216 15.31 -3.98 -9.57
C ILE A 216 13.96 -3.57 -10.13
N GLY A 217 12.96 -3.34 -9.28
CA GLY A 217 11.65 -2.89 -9.72
C GLY A 217 11.73 -1.59 -10.49
N TYR A 218 12.48 -0.61 -9.99
CA TYR A 218 12.71 0.65 -10.70
C TYR A 218 13.27 0.41 -12.11
N LEU A 219 14.30 -0.43 -12.23
CA LEU A 219 14.91 -0.74 -13.52
C LEU A 219 13.94 -1.45 -14.48
N VAL A 220 13.11 -2.37 -13.98
CA VAL A 220 12.12 -3.08 -14.81
C VAL A 220 11.05 -2.10 -15.31
N PHE A 221 10.47 -1.28 -14.44
CA PHE A 221 9.45 -0.30 -14.84
C PHE A 221 10.01 0.80 -15.74
N PHE A 222 11.23 1.27 -15.46
CA PHE A 222 11.94 2.23 -16.31
C PHE A 222 12.19 1.67 -17.72
N ALA A 223 12.67 0.43 -17.82
CA ALA A 223 12.88 -0.25 -19.10
C ALA A 223 11.58 -0.48 -19.88
N ALA A 224 10.46 -0.62 -19.17
CA ALA A 224 9.13 -0.72 -19.76
C ALA A 224 8.50 0.63 -20.14
N GLY A 225 9.21 1.75 -19.92
CA GLY A 225 8.73 3.09 -20.24
C GLY A 225 7.72 3.67 -19.24
N SER A 226 7.58 3.06 -18.06
CA SER A 226 6.70 3.56 -17.00
C SER A 226 7.41 4.63 -16.18
N SER A 227 6.80 5.81 -16.07
CA SER A 227 7.31 6.91 -15.25
C SER A 227 6.76 6.91 -13.81
N GLY A 228 5.84 6.01 -13.49
CA GLY A 228 5.16 6.01 -12.19
C GLY A 228 4.46 7.35 -11.90
N LEU A 229 4.32 7.66 -10.62
CA LEU A 229 3.64 8.89 -10.15
C LEU A 229 4.48 10.18 -10.25
N GLN A 230 5.70 10.15 -10.76
CA GLN A 230 6.60 11.32 -10.77
C GLN A 230 6.04 12.56 -11.47
N ASN A 231 5.00 12.39 -12.31
CA ASN A 231 4.43 13.46 -13.11
C ASN A 231 3.14 14.07 -12.55
N TYR A 232 2.65 13.62 -11.38
CA TYR A 232 1.30 14.02 -10.95
C TYR A 232 1.21 15.37 -10.21
N LEU A 233 2.28 15.86 -9.59
CA LEU A 233 2.27 17.14 -8.89
C LEU A 233 3.40 18.05 -9.40
N HIS A 234 3.17 18.64 -10.57
CA HIS A 234 4.07 19.69 -11.08
C HIS A 234 3.80 21.01 -10.36
N LEU A 235 4.56 21.22 -9.29
CA LEU A 235 4.55 22.48 -8.56
C LEU A 235 5.85 23.24 -8.88
N SER A 236 5.73 24.45 -9.40
CA SER A 236 6.86 25.33 -9.68
C SER A 236 6.76 26.56 -8.79
N PRO A 237 7.16 26.47 -7.51
CA PRO A 237 7.16 27.63 -6.64
C PRO A 237 8.37 28.52 -6.94
N ASP A 238 8.12 29.72 -7.48
CA ASP A 238 9.15 30.67 -7.91
C ASP A 238 9.81 31.44 -6.74
N GLN A 239 9.38 31.22 -5.50
CA GLN A 239 9.87 31.99 -4.35
C GLN A 239 10.81 31.16 -3.47
N PRO A 240 11.86 31.75 -2.89
CA PRO A 240 12.72 31.09 -1.92
C PRO A 240 11.95 30.76 -0.62
N TYR A 241 12.38 29.73 0.09
CA TYR A 241 11.85 29.39 1.40
C TYR A 241 12.18 30.48 2.42
N LYS A 242 11.23 30.76 3.31
CA LYS A 242 11.33 31.75 4.37
C LYS A 242 11.38 31.05 5.74
N PRO A 243 11.97 31.66 6.77
CA PRO A 243 11.97 31.08 8.12
C PRO A 243 10.55 30.74 8.66
N VAL A 244 9.54 31.49 8.23
CA VAL A 244 8.13 31.22 8.61
C VAL A 244 7.61 29.89 8.06
N ASP A 245 8.15 29.38 6.94
CA ASP A 245 7.74 28.10 6.34
C ASP A 245 8.03 26.92 7.27
N VAL A 246 9.04 27.05 8.15
CA VAL A 246 9.35 26.06 9.20
C VAL A 246 8.19 25.94 10.20
N LEU A 247 7.61 27.05 10.62
CA LEU A 247 6.44 27.02 11.50
C LEU A 247 5.19 26.56 10.75
N LEU A 248 4.99 27.05 9.53
CA LEU A 248 3.84 26.74 8.71
C LEU A 248 3.75 25.25 8.38
N VAL A 249 4.87 24.60 8.01
CA VAL A 249 4.86 23.17 7.70
C VAL A 249 4.47 22.31 8.90
N VAL A 250 4.88 22.70 10.12
CA VAL A 250 4.45 22.03 11.37
C VAL A 250 2.94 22.19 11.57
N VAL A 251 2.40 23.39 11.42
CA VAL A 251 0.96 23.65 11.51
C VAL A 251 0.19 22.83 10.47
N PHE A 252 0.68 22.78 9.24
CA PHE A 252 0.03 22.01 8.17
C PHE A 252 0.21 20.50 8.37
N GLY A 253 1.30 20.02 8.95
CA GLY A 253 1.44 18.65 9.39
C GLY A 253 0.37 18.26 10.43
N LEU A 254 0.14 19.12 11.41
CA LEU A 254 -0.93 18.93 12.41
C LEU A 254 -2.32 19.04 11.79
N LEU A 255 -2.53 19.87 10.77
CA LEU A 255 -3.78 19.88 10.00
C LEU A 255 -3.97 18.56 9.23
N GLY A 256 -2.91 17.98 8.68
CA GLY A 256 -2.92 16.62 8.11
C GLY A 256 -3.33 15.56 9.12
N LEU A 257 -2.84 15.65 10.37
CA LEU A 257 -3.32 14.80 11.48
C LEU A 257 -4.82 14.96 11.71
N VAL A 258 -5.34 16.20 11.73
CA VAL A 258 -6.80 16.45 11.85
C VAL A 258 -7.56 15.80 10.70
N LEU A 259 -7.08 15.94 9.45
CA LEU A 259 -7.69 15.32 8.27
C LEU A 259 -7.74 13.78 8.41
N ALA A 260 -6.68 13.15 8.94
CA ALA A 260 -6.66 11.73 9.20
C ALA A 260 -7.64 11.32 10.32
N LEU A 261 -7.81 12.13 11.36
CA LEU A 261 -8.82 11.89 12.42
C LEU A 261 -10.25 12.00 11.86
N VAL A 262 -10.51 12.97 10.95
CA VAL A 262 -11.78 13.07 10.22
C VAL A 262 -12.00 11.82 9.37
N THR A 263 -10.98 11.34 8.67
CA THR A 263 -11.03 10.08 7.93
C THR A 263 -11.43 8.92 8.85
N GLY A 264 -10.80 8.80 10.02
CA GLY A 264 -11.18 7.80 11.03
C GLY A 264 -12.64 7.92 11.51
N ALA A 265 -13.18 9.14 11.62
CA ALA A 265 -14.59 9.36 11.94
C ALA A 265 -15.52 8.90 10.80
N LEU A 266 -15.16 9.18 9.55
CA LEU A 266 -15.90 8.71 8.37
C LEU A 266 -15.89 7.17 8.27
N PHE A 267 -14.77 6.52 8.60
CA PHE A 267 -14.69 5.06 8.66
C PHE A 267 -15.60 4.49 9.75
N ARG A 268 -15.72 5.13 10.92
CA ARG A 268 -16.67 4.73 11.97
C ARG A 268 -18.11 4.90 11.52
N ALA A 269 -18.45 6.02 10.88
CA ALA A 269 -19.77 6.26 10.32
C ALA A 269 -20.14 5.21 9.25
N ALA A 270 -19.21 4.95 8.31
CA ALA A 270 -19.39 3.89 7.33
C ALA A 270 -19.58 2.52 7.99
N SER A 271 -18.79 2.19 9.03
CA SER A 271 -18.97 0.94 9.80
C SER A 271 -20.38 0.81 10.42
N ALA A 272 -20.94 1.89 10.94
CA ALA A 272 -22.28 1.89 11.52
C ALA A 272 -23.38 1.63 10.47
N VAL A 273 -23.19 2.09 9.22
CA VAL A 273 -24.13 1.83 8.12
C VAL A 273 -23.94 0.42 7.57
N PHE A 274 -22.73 0.08 7.15
CA PHE A 274 -22.41 -1.17 6.44
C PHE A 274 -22.32 -2.38 7.38
N GLY A 275 -22.14 -2.20 8.69
CA GLY A 275 -22.24 -3.24 9.70
C GLY A 275 -23.63 -3.87 9.78
N ARG A 276 -24.69 -3.15 9.38
CA ARG A 276 -26.05 -3.70 9.28
C ARG A 276 -26.22 -4.74 8.18
N PHE A 277 -25.26 -4.83 7.27
CA PHE A 277 -25.21 -5.79 6.17
C PHE A 277 -24.15 -6.89 6.42
N GLU A 278 -23.78 -7.13 7.67
CA GLU A 278 -22.88 -8.25 8.01
C GLU A 278 -23.55 -9.58 7.62
N GLY A 279 -22.79 -10.47 6.94
CA GLY A 279 -23.33 -11.70 6.34
C GLY A 279 -24.11 -11.49 5.02
N ARG A 280 -24.25 -10.25 4.54
CA ARG A 280 -24.97 -9.88 3.31
C ARG A 280 -24.03 -9.15 2.34
N GLU A 281 -22.93 -9.81 1.97
CA GLU A 281 -21.80 -9.21 1.24
C GLU A 281 -22.22 -8.65 -0.12
N VAL A 282 -23.15 -9.34 -0.81
CA VAL A 282 -23.64 -8.91 -2.14
C VAL A 282 -24.42 -7.59 -2.05
N GLU A 283 -25.35 -7.50 -1.09
CA GLU A 283 -26.16 -6.28 -0.91
C GLU A 283 -25.30 -5.14 -0.41
N ARG A 284 -24.32 -5.43 0.44
CA ARG A 284 -23.34 -4.46 0.94
C ARG A 284 -22.52 -3.86 -0.20
N ALA A 285 -21.99 -4.70 -1.10
CA ALA A 285 -21.23 -4.24 -2.27
C ALA A 285 -22.13 -3.49 -3.27
N LEU A 286 -23.35 -3.95 -3.52
CA LEU A 286 -24.31 -3.27 -4.40
C LEU A 286 -24.71 -1.90 -3.86
N LEU A 287 -24.93 -1.76 -2.54
CA LEU A 287 -25.21 -0.45 -1.93
C LEU A 287 -24.07 0.53 -2.19
N ALA A 288 -22.82 0.08 -2.05
CA ALA A 288 -21.66 0.91 -2.41
C ALA A 288 -21.65 1.24 -3.90
N GLY A 289 -21.94 0.30 -4.78
CA GLY A 289 -22.08 0.54 -6.23
C GLY A 289 -23.14 1.59 -6.58
N VAL A 290 -24.28 1.58 -5.87
CA VAL A 290 -25.31 2.65 -6.02
C VAL A 290 -24.74 4.00 -5.59
N ILE A 291 -24.02 4.09 -4.49
CA ILE A 291 -23.37 5.33 -4.01
C ILE A 291 -22.36 5.82 -5.03
N PHE A 292 -21.46 4.94 -5.53
CA PHE A 292 -20.48 5.32 -6.56
C PHE A 292 -21.17 5.78 -7.84
N SER A 293 -22.21 5.09 -8.27
CA SER A 293 -23.02 5.48 -9.44
C SER A 293 -23.61 6.88 -9.28
N ALA A 294 -24.26 7.15 -8.15
CA ALA A 294 -24.87 8.43 -7.87
C ALA A 294 -23.85 9.58 -7.86
N VAL A 295 -22.70 9.36 -7.21
CA VAL A 295 -21.60 10.35 -7.21
C VAL A 295 -20.99 10.49 -8.61
N GLY A 296 -20.83 9.40 -9.36
CA GLY A 296 -20.28 9.42 -10.72
C GLY A 296 -21.13 10.24 -11.68
N VAL A 297 -22.45 10.16 -11.58
CA VAL A 297 -23.38 10.97 -12.40
C VAL A 297 -23.24 12.47 -12.11
N VAL A 298 -23.01 12.87 -10.85
CA VAL A 298 -22.97 14.28 -10.43
C VAL A 298 -21.55 14.85 -10.47
N ALA A 299 -20.56 14.09 -10.05
CA ALA A 299 -19.18 14.53 -9.86
C ALA A 299 -18.18 13.40 -10.17
N PRO A 300 -18.00 13.01 -11.44
CA PRO A 300 -17.16 11.88 -11.83
C PRO A 300 -15.69 11.99 -11.37
N ILE A 301 -15.20 13.21 -11.18
CA ILE A 301 -13.86 13.51 -10.66
C ILE A 301 -13.61 12.91 -9.24
N LEU A 302 -14.68 12.58 -8.52
CA LEU A 302 -14.59 12.01 -7.17
C LEU A 302 -14.50 10.49 -7.15
N LEU A 303 -14.72 9.80 -8.27
CA LEU A 303 -14.53 8.35 -8.36
C LEU A 303 -13.06 7.97 -8.44
N PHE A 304 -12.78 6.68 -8.43
CA PHE A 304 -11.43 6.06 -8.53
C PHE A 304 -10.47 6.49 -7.40
N SER A 305 -9.21 6.15 -7.54
CA SER A 305 -8.14 6.51 -6.60
C SER A 305 -7.94 8.02 -6.47
N GLY A 306 -8.06 8.76 -7.57
CA GLY A 306 -7.79 10.20 -7.62
C GLY A 306 -6.43 10.55 -8.22
N GLU A 307 -5.59 9.60 -8.55
CA GLU A 307 -4.24 9.84 -9.07
C GLU A 307 -4.23 10.65 -10.37
N THR A 308 -5.10 10.32 -11.32
CA THR A 308 -5.25 11.06 -12.58
C THR A 308 -6.05 12.35 -12.40
N GLN A 309 -7.06 12.33 -11.52
CA GLN A 309 -7.95 13.46 -11.27
C GLN A 309 -7.26 14.62 -10.54
N ILE A 310 -6.21 14.34 -9.76
CA ILE A 310 -5.41 15.36 -9.07
C ILE A 310 -4.87 16.44 -10.03
N GLN A 311 -4.43 16.04 -11.23
CA GLN A 311 -3.89 16.97 -12.21
C GLN A 311 -4.91 18.02 -12.65
N ALA A 312 -6.15 17.60 -12.89
CA ALA A 312 -7.23 18.51 -13.27
C ALA A 312 -7.54 19.53 -12.16
N VAL A 313 -7.49 19.11 -10.90
CA VAL A 313 -7.73 19.98 -9.74
C VAL A 313 -6.56 20.95 -9.52
N VAL A 314 -5.32 20.48 -9.60
CA VAL A 314 -4.10 21.30 -9.45
C VAL A 314 -3.97 22.30 -10.59
N GLY A 315 -4.35 21.90 -11.81
CA GLY A 315 -4.24 22.76 -13.01
C GLY A 315 -5.16 23.98 -12.98
N ASN A 316 -6.31 23.90 -12.33
CA ASN A 316 -7.25 25.04 -12.21
C ASN A 316 -8.07 25.00 -10.90
N PRO A 317 -7.44 25.20 -9.74
CA PRO A 317 -8.12 25.15 -8.44
C PRO A 317 -9.17 26.27 -8.27
N ALA A 318 -8.97 27.42 -8.93
CA ALA A 318 -9.87 28.55 -8.86
C ALA A 318 -11.25 28.25 -9.45
N ALA A 319 -11.34 27.32 -10.43
CA ALA A 319 -12.60 26.91 -11.01
C ALA A 319 -13.55 26.23 -10.01
N TYR A 320 -12.99 25.62 -8.98
CA TYR A 320 -13.74 24.95 -7.91
C TYR A 320 -14.04 25.87 -6.72
N GLY A 321 -13.08 26.73 -6.36
CA GLY A 321 -13.14 27.56 -5.17
C GLY A 321 -12.94 26.78 -3.86
N PRO A 322 -12.64 27.48 -2.74
CA PRO A 322 -12.22 26.84 -1.49
C PRO A 322 -13.25 25.88 -0.89
N ALA A 323 -14.52 26.27 -0.87
CA ALA A 323 -15.58 25.46 -0.27
C ALA A 323 -15.81 24.13 -1.01
N VAL A 324 -15.80 24.17 -2.36
CA VAL A 324 -15.95 22.96 -3.18
C VAL A 324 -14.74 22.04 -3.01
N LEU A 325 -13.51 22.56 -2.97
CA LEU A 325 -12.30 21.77 -2.74
C LEU A 325 -12.35 21.05 -1.39
N ILE A 326 -12.78 21.71 -0.31
CA ILE A 326 -12.98 21.06 0.99
C ILE A 326 -14.07 19.98 0.90
N GLY A 327 -15.18 20.28 0.21
CA GLY A 327 -16.26 19.31 -0.04
C GLY A 327 -15.75 18.08 -0.79
N MET A 328 -14.93 18.27 -1.85
CA MET A 328 -14.30 17.19 -2.61
C MET A 328 -13.42 16.31 -1.73
N ALA A 329 -12.60 16.92 -0.87
CA ALA A 329 -11.76 16.18 0.08
C ALA A 329 -12.61 15.28 1.00
N LEU A 330 -13.64 15.83 1.62
CA LEU A 330 -14.50 15.10 2.55
C LEU A 330 -15.30 13.99 1.86
N VAL A 331 -15.88 14.26 0.70
CA VAL A 331 -16.62 13.25 -0.09
C VAL A 331 -15.68 12.13 -0.55
N LYS A 332 -14.47 12.46 -1.02
CA LYS A 332 -13.45 11.48 -1.42
C LYS A 332 -13.13 10.52 -0.28
N LEU A 333 -12.88 11.05 0.92
CA LEU A 333 -12.59 10.24 2.11
C LEU A 333 -13.80 9.44 2.60
N ALA A 334 -15.02 9.97 2.45
CA ALA A 334 -16.25 9.24 2.75
C ALA A 334 -16.44 8.06 1.80
N LEU A 335 -16.22 8.26 0.49
CA LEU A 335 -16.29 7.19 -0.52
C LEU A 335 -15.20 6.13 -0.31
N LEU A 336 -13.99 6.52 0.11
CA LEU A 336 -12.95 5.59 0.53
C LEU A 336 -13.44 4.70 1.68
N ALA A 337 -14.05 5.30 2.71
CA ALA A 337 -14.61 4.56 3.84
C ALA A 337 -15.74 3.61 3.41
N VAL A 338 -16.61 4.05 2.49
CA VAL A 338 -17.65 3.21 1.87
C VAL A 338 -17.03 2.01 1.16
N ALA A 339 -16.03 2.22 0.29
CA ALA A 339 -15.36 1.15 -0.45
C ALA A 339 -14.76 0.09 0.49
N PHE A 340 -14.01 0.52 1.50
CA PHE A 340 -13.38 -0.38 2.46
C PHE A 340 -14.39 -1.17 3.29
N LYS A 341 -15.48 -0.53 3.73
CA LYS A 341 -16.51 -1.18 4.56
C LYS A 341 -17.47 -2.05 3.76
N SER A 342 -17.41 -1.98 2.43
CA SER A 342 -18.28 -2.76 1.53
C SER A 342 -17.58 -3.97 0.89
N GLY A 343 -16.30 -4.21 1.23
CA GLY A 343 -15.57 -5.40 0.79
C GLY A 343 -14.76 -5.23 -0.49
N PHE A 344 -14.53 -3.99 -0.95
CA PHE A 344 -13.67 -3.73 -2.11
C PHE A 344 -12.20 -3.88 -1.74
N LEU A 345 -11.41 -4.42 -2.66
CA LEU A 345 -9.98 -4.66 -2.51
C LEU A 345 -9.16 -3.54 -3.15
N GLY A 346 -8.46 -2.77 -2.34
CA GLY A 346 -7.61 -1.67 -2.81
C GLY A 346 -6.89 -0.96 -1.68
N GLY A 347 -6.24 0.17 -1.97
CA GLY A 347 -5.46 0.95 -1.04
C GLY A 347 -6.02 2.35 -0.77
N PRO A 348 -5.66 2.97 0.35
CA PRO A 348 -6.13 4.27 0.75
C PRO A 348 -5.20 5.43 0.36
N THR A 349 -4.01 5.15 -0.19
CA THR A 349 -2.94 6.14 -0.36
C THR A 349 -3.37 7.30 -1.25
N PHE A 350 -3.80 7.00 -2.46
CA PHE A 350 -4.17 8.03 -3.43
C PHE A 350 -5.41 8.83 -3.06
N PRO A 351 -6.50 8.23 -2.56
CA PRO A 351 -7.62 9.00 -2.04
C PRO A 351 -7.24 9.95 -0.90
N ALA A 352 -6.32 9.52 -0.02
CA ALA A 352 -5.82 10.39 1.05
C ALA A 352 -4.95 11.53 0.51
N ILE A 353 -4.08 11.26 -0.48
CA ILE A 353 -3.30 12.29 -1.18
C ILE A 353 -4.22 13.28 -1.88
N PHE A 354 -5.22 12.82 -2.64
CA PHE A 354 -6.19 13.69 -3.29
C PHE A 354 -6.88 14.62 -2.29
N ALA A 355 -7.34 14.09 -1.17
CA ALA A 355 -7.99 14.89 -0.14
C ALA A 355 -7.04 15.93 0.49
N ALA A 356 -5.78 15.54 0.77
CA ALA A 356 -4.77 16.45 1.30
C ALA A 356 -4.45 17.59 0.32
N VAL A 357 -4.33 17.27 -0.98
CA VAL A 357 -4.11 18.27 -2.04
C VAL A 357 -5.30 19.22 -2.15
N CYS A 358 -6.54 18.71 -2.15
CA CYS A 358 -7.72 19.58 -2.19
C CYS A 358 -7.78 20.55 -1.00
N VAL A 359 -7.48 20.09 0.21
CA VAL A 359 -7.41 20.96 1.41
C VAL A 359 -6.32 22.00 1.26
N ALA A 360 -5.13 21.61 0.78
CA ALA A 360 -4.01 22.53 0.55
C ALA A 360 -4.35 23.61 -0.50
N LEU A 361 -4.97 23.22 -1.61
CA LEU A 361 -5.40 24.15 -2.66
C LEU A 361 -6.47 25.12 -2.15
N ALA A 362 -7.42 24.64 -1.35
CA ALA A 362 -8.43 25.48 -0.72
C ALA A 362 -7.78 26.56 0.16
N LEU A 363 -6.80 26.17 0.97
CA LEU A 363 -6.05 27.11 1.83
C LEU A 363 -5.19 28.08 1.00
N ASN A 364 -4.57 27.61 -0.08
CA ASN A 364 -3.79 28.46 -0.96
C ASN A 364 -4.64 29.54 -1.64
N LEU A 365 -5.89 29.23 -2.04
CA LEU A 365 -6.82 30.21 -2.56
C LEU A 365 -7.25 31.24 -1.50
N LEU A 366 -7.35 30.86 -0.24
CA LEU A 366 -7.68 31.78 0.87
C LEU A 366 -6.46 32.58 1.33
N PHE A 367 -5.27 31.99 1.25
CA PHE A 367 -4.01 32.56 1.71
C PHE A 367 -2.93 32.45 0.62
N PRO A 368 -3.02 33.22 -0.48
CA PRO A 368 -2.14 33.08 -1.64
C PRO A 368 -0.67 33.44 -1.36
N GLY A 369 -0.39 34.05 -0.21
CA GLY A 369 0.99 34.34 0.24
C GLY A 369 1.73 33.12 0.81
N ILE A 370 1.06 32.00 1.02
CA ILE A 370 1.67 30.77 1.54
C ILE A 370 2.05 29.86 0.35
N ARG A 371 3.26 29.36 0.38
CA ARG A 371 3.77 28.44 -0.66
C ARG A 371 2.93 27.17 -0.74
N ILE A 372 2.51 26.81 -1.94
CA ILE A 372 1.65 25.65 -2.20
C ILE A 372 2.34 24.33 -1.88
N ASP A 373 3.64 24.23 -2.12
CA ASP A 373 4.45 23.04 -1.82
C ASP A 373 4.59 22.78 -0.31
N VAL A 374 4.69 23.83 0.50
CA VAL A 374 4.70 23.76 1.97
C VAL A 374 3.33 23.31 2.50
N LEU A 375 2.23 23.85 1.93
CA LEU A 375 0.87 23.45 2.25
C LEU A 375 0.64 21.97 1.95
N ILE A 376 0.88 21.55 0.70
CA ILE A 376 0.66 20.16 0.28
C ILE A 376 1.60 19.23 1.05
N GLY A 377 2.89 19.57 1.14
CA GLY A 377 3.89 18.75 1.83
C GLY A 377 3.55 18.50 3.29
N GLY A 378 3.14 19.56 4.02
CA GLY A 378 2.73 19.43 5.41
C GLY A 378 1.48 18.58 5.59
N ILE A 379 0.37 18.93 4.93
CA ILE A 379 -0.92 18.25 5.08
C ILE A 379 -0.83 16.78 4.62
N MET A 380 -0.21 16.54 3.46
CA MET A 380 -0.04 15.20 2.92
C MET A 380 0.82 14.32 3.82
N ALA A 381 2.00 14.80 4.22
CA ALA A 381 2.90 14.05 5.11
C ALA A 381 2.24 13.77 6.47
N GLY A 382 1.57 14.74 7.05
CA GLY A 382 0.87 14.57 8.33
C GLY A 382 -0.26 13.56 8.25
N SER A 383 -1.10 13.60 7.21
CA SER A 383 -2.21 12.66 7.04
C SER A 383 -1.73 11.23 6.74
N LEU A 384 -0.74 11.09 5.86
CA LEU A 384 -0.18 9.78 5.50
C LEU A 384 0.57 9.13 6.67
N PHE A 385 1.25 9.93 7.52
CA PHE A 385 1.92 9.37 8.70
C PHE A 385 0.95 8.71 9.68
N VAL A 386 -0.22 9.31 9.90
CA VAL A 386 -1.26 8.69 10.75
C VAL A 386 -1.75 7.38 10.16
N LEU A 387 -1.84 7.31 8.83
CA LEU A 387 -2.32 6.14 8.10
C LEU A 387 -1.33 4.97 8.15
N PHE A 388 -0.05 5.25 7.88
CA PHE A 388 0.98 4.20 7.71
C PHE A 388 1.84 3.96 8.94
N LYS A 389 2.04 4.97 9.79
CA LYS A 389 2.97 4.96 10.95
C LYS A 389 4.41 4.59 10.56
N ALA A 390 4.80 4.89 9.33
CA ALA A 390 6.10 4.61 8.72
C ALA A 390 6.73 5.93 8.30
N PRO A 391 7.53 6.58 9.17
CA PRO A 391 8.01 7.95 8.94
C PRO A 391 8.88 8.09 7.69
N LEU A 392 9.86 7.20 7.47
CA LEU A 392 10.74 7.29 6.30
C LEU A 392 9.99 7.06 5.00
N MET A 393 9.06 6.07 4.98
CA MET A 393 8.21 5.80 3.83
C MET A 393 7.38 7.04 3.47
N VAL A 394 6.76 7.69 4.45
CA VAL A 394 5.92 8.87 4.23
C VAL A 394 6.75 10.07 3.78
N ILE A 395 7.93 10.31 4.39
CA ILE A 395 8.84 11.38 3.97
C ILE A 395 9.25 11.17 2.50
N LEU A 396 9.70 9.97 2.15
CA LEU A 396 10.14 9.65 0.79
C LEU A 396 8.99 9.71 -0.23
N LEU A 397 7.80 9.19 0.13
CA LEU A 397 6.62 9.28 -0.73
C LEU A 397 6.25 10.74 -1.00
N THR A 398 6.16 11.55 0.05
CA THR A 398 5.81 12.98 -0.07
C THR A 398 6.86 13.74 -0.87
N ALA A 399 8.14 13.48 -0.60
CA ALA A 399 9.25 14.14 -1.32
C ALA A 399 9.24 13.79 -2.82
N VAL A 400 9.02 12.52 -3.17
CA VAL A 400 8.95 12.10 -4.58
C VAL A 400 7.72 12.69 -5.28
N MET A 401 6.55 12.67 -4.61
CA MET A 401 5.31 13.24 -5.17
C MET A 401 5.41 14.75 -5.46
N LEU A 402 6.18 15.47 -4.65
CA LEU A 402 6.39 16.92 -4.78
C LEU A 402 7.69 17.28 -5.54
N GLN A 403 8.47 16.29 -5.98
CA GLN A 403 9.82 16.50 -6.53
C GLN A 403 10.67 17.41 -5.62
N ALA A 404 10.58 17.14 -4.31
CA ALA A 404 11.13 18.01 -3.28
C ALA A 404 12.67 18.07 -3.32
N GLY A 405 13.19 19.30 -3.37
CA GLY A 405 14.59 19.58 -3.09
C GLY A 405 14.93 19.37 -1.60
N PRO A 406 16.21 19.59 -1.23
CA PRO A 406 16.67 19.39 0.15
C PRO A 406 15.87 20.20 1.19
N GLU A 407 15.53 21.46 0.87
CA GLU A 407 14.81 22.37 1.75
C GLU A 407 13.39 21.86 2.05
N LEU A 408 12.63 21.53 0.99
CA LEU A 408 11.28 21.00 1.15
C LEU A 408 11.30 19.64 1.85
N THR A 409 12.28 18.80 1.54
CA THR A 409 12.45 17.52 2.22
C THR A 409 12.67 17.70 3.72
N ALA A 410 13.51 18.67 4.12
CA ALA A 410 13.72 19.01 5.54
C ALA A 410 12.41 19.50 6.20
N LEU A 411 11.61 20.31 5.51
CA LEU A 411 10.30 20.75 5.99
C LEU A 411 9.33 19.57 6.16
N ILE A 412 9.29 18.65 5.21
CA ILE A 412 8.47 17.43 5.30
C ILE A 412 8.87 16.57 6.52
N VAL A 413 10.18 16.43 6.79
CA VAL A 413 10.68 15.74 7.99
C VAL A 413 10.13 16.39 9.25
N LEU A 414 10.13 17.73 9.35
CA LEU A 414 9.57 18.45 10.49
C LEU A 414 8.06 18.21 10.65
N ALA A 415 7.30 18.22 9.55
CA ALA A 415 5.87 17.93 9.58
C ALA A 415 5.58 16.53 10.12
N VAL A 416 6.27 15.50 9.60
CA VAL A 416 6.13 14.10 10.06
C VAL A 416 6.53 13.98 11.53
N THR A 417 7.64 14.59 11.93
CA THR A 417 8.13 14.55 13.32
C THR A 417 7.13 15.20 14.27
N ALA A 418 6.57 16.35 13.91
CA ALA A 418 5.56 17.03 14.73
C ALA A 418 4.32 16.14 14.96
N VAL A 419 3.84 15.47 13.91
CA VAL A 419 2.71 14.53 14.02
C VAL A 419 3.10 13.29 14.83
N MET A 420 4.30 12.76 14.62
CA MET A 420 4.82 11.58 15.34
C MET A 420 4.87 11.84 16.85
N ILE A 421 5.27 13.03 17.27
CA ILE A 421 5.30 13.42 18.70
C ILE A 421 3.89 13.65 19.23
N THR A 422 3.00 14.26 18.45
CA THR A 422 1.67 14.70 18.91
C THR A 422 0.64 13.57 18.94
N LEU A 423 0.73 12.62 17.98
CA LEU A 423 -0.26 11.56 17.81
C LEU A 423 -0.51 10.70 19.06
N PRO A 424 0.52 10.24 19.83
CA PRO A 424 0.29 9.44 21.03
C PRO A 424 -0.53 10.18 22.11
N TYR A 425 -0.28 11.48 22.29
CA TYR A 425 -1.03 12.30 23.26
C TYR A 425 -2.50 12.44 22.86
N ILE A 426 -2.79 12.66 21.57
CA ILE A 426 -4.17 12.75 21.09
C ILE A 426 -4.89 11.41 21.24
N LEU A 427 -4.23 10.31 20.93
CA LEU A 427 -4.82 8.96 21.09
C LEU A 427 -5.10 8.66 22.56
N ALA A 428 -4.21 9.04 23.48
CA ALA A 428 -4.43 8.88 24.93
C ALA A 428 -5.65 9.69 25.42
N VAL A 429 -5.80 10.94 24.97
CA VAL A 429 -6.96 11.78 25.30
C VAL A 429 -8.27 11.19 24.77
N VAL A 430 -8.26 10.69 23.54
CA VAL A 430 -9.43 10.05 22.92
C VAL A 430 -9.81 8.76 23.65
N ALA A 431 -8.83 7.93 24.01
CA ALA A 431 -9.05 6.69 24.76
C ALA A 431 -9.59 6.97 26.18
N GLY A 432 -9.03 7.95 26.88
CA GLY A 432 -9.52 8.36 28.22
C GLY A 432 -10.96 8.87 28.20
N ARG A 433 -11.37 9.59 27.14
CA ARG A 433 -12.76 10.04 26.98
C ARG A 433 -13.73 8.89 26.64
N GLN A 434 -13.28 7.83 26.00
CA GLN A 434 -14.11 6.65 25.74
C GLN A 434 -14.33 5.83 27.00
N ALA A 435 -13.31 5.68 27.85
CA ALA A 435 -13.40 5.00 29.14
C ALA A 435 -14.30 5.74 30.15
N ALA A 436 -14.44 7.06 30.03
CA ALA A 436 -15.25 7.90 30.91
C ALA A 436 -16.73 8.04 30.48
N ARG A 437 -17.17 7.41 29.37
CA ARG A 437 -18.59 7.40 29.01
C ARG A 437 -19.29 6.28 29.78
N PRO A 438 -20.32 6.57 30.60
CA PRO A 438 -21.14 5.54 31.18
C PRO A 438 -21.85 4.74 30.13
N ALA A 439 -22.00 3.42 30.35
CA ALA A 439 -22.62 2.45 29.48
C ALA A 439 -24.12 2.73 29.26
#